data_d23ae9ffbbdea39fab48b310ee014ade
#
_entry.id   d23ae9ffbbdea39fab48b310ee014ade
#
_cell.length_a   1.000
_cell.length_b   1.000
_cell.length_c   1.000
_cell.angle_alpha   90.00
_cell.angle_beta   90.00
_cell.angle_gamma   90.00
#
_symmetry.space_group_name_H-M   'P 1'
#
loop_
_entity.id
_entity.type
_entity.pdbx_description
1 polymer ?
#
loop_
_entity_poly.entity_id
_entity_poly.type
_entity_poly.pdbx_seq_one_letter_code
_entity_poly.pdbx_strand_id
1 'polypeptide(L)'
;MTEDNVIKINELDLEMIAPSTSGDHAGGFKLVVVGKPGTGKSSIISSILYAKKHLIPAGIIMSGSEDSNGFYSKMFPASFVFNEYNEEQLKKFVKRQKLASKKTKNPWAVVLLDDCTDSNKIFNSKVQQGMYKRGRHWNMLYILSLQYAMDIKPSIRTNVDGVFILREPILKNRKALYENYASIIGDFNIFCELMDALTTDYCCMYIHNAIQKNNWHDCVFFYKADIPPENFRFGCREFWKHHHERFDPAHVNNFDDFDD
;
A
#
# COMPACT_ATOMS: atom_id res chain seq x y z
N MET A 1 19.94 22.61 -33.83
CA MET A 1 19.50 21.22 -33.65
C MET A 1 19.58 20.95 -32.17
N THR A 2 18.49 21.13 -31.47
CA THR A 2 18.38 20.79 -30.05
C THR A 2 18.24 19.29 -30.00
N GLU A 3 19.24 18.59 -29.43
CA GLU A 3 19.08 17.20 -29.04
C GLU A 3 17.87 17.15 -28.11
N ASP A 4 16.83 16.44 -28.53
CA ASP A 4 15.70 16.10 -27.67
C ASP A 4 16.26 15.31 -26.48
N ASN A 5 16.38 15.96 -25.33
CA ASN A 5 16.69 15.31 -24.08
C ASN A 5 15.50 14.40 -23.73
N VAL A 6 15.49 13.20 -24.30
CA VAL A 6 14.51 12.16 -23.96
C VAL A 6 14.71 11.83 -22.48
N ILE A 7 13.78 12.29 -21.65
CA ILE A 7 13.76 11.97 -20.21
C ILE A 7 13.59 10.46 -20.07
N LYS A 8 14.66 9.78 -19.72
CA LYS A 8 14.62 8.33 -19.48
C LYS A 8 14.22 8.04 -18.05
N ILE A 9 13.00 7.54 -17.84
CA ILE A 9 12.53 7.05 -16.55
C ILE A 9 12.75 5.53 -16.48
N ASN A 10 13.27 5.06 -15.38
CA ASN A 10 13.50 3.63 -15.15
C ASN A 10 12.25 2.94 -14.63
N GLU A 11 12.16 1.63 -14.88
CA GLU A 11 11.16 0.78 -14.25
C GLU A 11 11.47 0.57 -12.77
N LEU A 12 10.43 0.54 -11.94
CA LEU A 12 10.58 0.25 -10.51
C LEU A 12 10.94 -1.22 -10.29
N ASP A 13 12.06 -1.46 -9.65
CA ASP A 13 12.33 -2.74 -9.03
C ASP A 13 11.65 -2.80 -7.65
N LEU A 14 10.75 -3.77 -7.44
CA LEU A 14 10.07 -3.95 -6.16
C LEU A 14 11.03 -4.28 -5.00
N GLU A 15 12.27 -4.67 -5.26
CA GLU A 15 13.31 -4.82 -4.23
C GLU A 15 13.65 -3.49 -3.53
N MET A 16 13.33 -2.35 -4.13
CA MET A 16 13.43 -1.03 -3.48
C MET A 16 12.39 -0.81 -2.36
N ILE A 17 11.34 -1.64 -2.31
CA ILE A 17 10.29 -1.61 -1.28
C ILE A 17 10.60 -2.66 -0.22
N ALA A 18 10.74 -2.25 1.04
CA ALA A 18 11.01 -3.18 2.14
C ALA A 18 9.79 -4.08 2.48
N PRO A 19 10.04 -5.37 2.83
CA PRO A 19 11.35 -6.01 2.90
C PRO A 19 11.90 -6.35 1.51
N SER A 20 13.24 -6.43 1.44
CA SER A 20 13.94 -6.88 0.24
C SER A 20 14.73 -8.17 0.52
N THR A 21 15.15 -8.84 -0.53
CA THR A 21 15.99 -10.04 -0.44
C THR A 21 17.40 -9.71 0.05
N SER A 22 17.90 -8.50 -0.23
CA SER A 22 19.20 -8.01 0.25
C SER A 22 19.25 -7.78 1.76
N GLY A 23 18.10 -7.62 2.40
CA GLY A 23 18.04 -7.38 3.85
C GLY A 23 18.49 -5.99 4.31
N ASP A 24 18.83 -5.10 3.39
CA ASP A 24 19.45 -3.79 3.69
C ASP A 24 18.48 -2.74 4.24
N HIS A 25 17.19 -3.07 4.38
CA HIS A 25 16.20 -2.14 4.89
C HIS A 25 16.06 -2.23 6.42
N ALA A 26 16.50 -1.18 7.11
CA ALA A 26 16.35 -1.03 8.55
C ALA A 26 14.90 -0.61 8.91
N GLY A 27 13.98 -1.56 8.96
CA GLY A 27 12.64 -1.32 9.49
C GLY A 27 11.52 -1.34 8.45
N GLY A 28 10.30 -0.97 8.88
CA GLY A 28 9.08 -1.03 8.07
C GLY A 28 9.02 0.02 6.96
N PHE A 29 8.10 -0.17 6.03
CA PHE A 29 7.91 0.68 4.86
C PHE A 29 6.44 1.10 4.73
N LYS A 30 6.19 2.33 4.31
CA LYS A 30 4.85 2.89 4.16
C LYS A 30 4.60 3.30 2.71
N LEU A 31 3.64 2.65 2.10
CA LEU A 31 3.20 2.91 0.73
C LEU A 31 1.83 3.58 0.70
N VAL A 32 1.66 4.48 -0.25
CA VAL A 32 0.35 4.98 -0.68
C VAL A 32 0.14 4.57 -2.13
N VAL A 33 -1.04 4.08 -2.44
CA VAL A 33 -1.49 3.81 -3.81
C VAL A 33 -2.69 4.73 -4.06
N VAL A 34 -2.55 5.72 -4.93
CA VAL A 34 -3.60 6.70 -5.17
C VAL A 34 -4.09 6.65 -6.60
N GLY A 35 -5.42 6.53 -6.77
CA GLY A 35 -6.08 6.50 -8.06
C GLY A 35 -7.57 6.24 -7.96
N LYS A 36 -8.32 6.63 -8.98
CA LYS A 36 -9.76 6.42 -9.08
C LYS A 36 -10.14 4.94 -9.13
N PRO A 37 -11.40 4.59 -8.85
CA PRO A 37 -11.91 3.24 -9.13
C PRO A 37 -11.61 2.81 -10.58
N GLY A 38 -11.26 1.55 -10.78
CA GLY A 38 -10.97 0.99 -12.11
C GLY A 38 -9.61 1.36 -12.73
N THR A 39 -8.75 2.11 -12.03
CA THR A 39 -7.42 2.48 -12.56
C THR A 39 -6.33 1.44 -12.33
N GLY A 40 -6.60 0.35 -11.58
CA GLY A 40 -5.64 -0.73 -11.36
C GLY A 40 -4.99 -0.75 -9.96
N LYS A 41 -5.54 -0.04 -8.96
CA LYS A 41 -5.02 -0.05 -7.58
C LYS A 41 -4.84 -1.47 -7.02
N SER A 42 -5.89 -2.28 -7.08
CA SER A 42 -5.87 -3.65 -6.55
C SER A 42 -4.88 -4.54 -7.30
N SER A 43 -4.65 -4.32 -8.60
CA SER A 43 -3.63 -5.03 -9.37
C SER A 43 -2.22 -4.71 -8.90
N ILE A 44 -1.92 -3.43 -8.64
CA ILE A 44 -0.63 -3.01 -8.08
C ILE A 44 -0.43 -3.64 -6.70
N ILE A 45 -1.44 -3.58 -5.84
CA ILE A 45 -1.38 -4.14 -4.49
C ILE A 45 -1.14 -5.65 -4.53
N SER A 46 -1.87 -6.39 -5.36
CA SER A 46 -1.70 -7.85 -5.49
C SER A 46 -0.33 -8.21 -6.07
N SER A 47 0.20 -7.43 -7.00
CA SER A 47 1.56 -7.62 -7.53
C SER A 47 2.62 -7.41 -6.44
N ILE A 48 2.49 -6.37 -5.61
CA ILE A 48 3.38 -6.15 -4.46
C ILE A 48 3.28 -7.31 -3.47
N LEU A 49 2.07 -7.75 -3.11
CA LEU A 49 1.88 -8.89 -2.21
C LEU A 49 2.52 -10.17 -2.79
N TYR A 50 2.35 -10.40 -4.09
CA TYR A 50 2.95 -11.55 -4.76
C TYR A 50 4.48 -11.50 -4.74
N ALA A 51 5.09 -10.37 -5.07
CA ALA A 51 6.54 -10.18 -5.02
C ALA A 51 7.11 -10.39 -3.60
N LYS A 52 6.37 -10.01 -2.57
CA LYS A 52 6.80 -10.08 -1.15
C LYS A 52 6.36 -11.35 -0.41
N LYS A 53 5.68 -12.28 -1.05
CA LYS A 53 5.07 -13.48 -0.42
C LYS A 53 6.03 -14.36 0.37
N HIS A 54 7.30 -14.41 -0.02
CA HIS A 54 8.33 -15.21 0.67
C HIS A 54 9.04 -14.43 1.78
N LEU A 55 8.90 -13.11 1.80
CA LEU A 55 9.53 -12.21 2.76
C LEU A 55 8.61 -11.83 3.92
N ILE A 56 7.30 -11.82 3.68
CA ILE A 56 6.30 -11.38 4.67
C ILE A 56 5.41 -12.57 5.08
N PRO A 57 5.59 -13.09 6.31
CA PRO A 57 4.90 -14.30 6.76
C PRO A 57 3.43 -14.11 7.15
N ALA A 58 2.98 -12.89 7.47
CA ALA A 58 1.62 -12.64 7.97
C ALA A 58 1.15 -11.22 7.64
N GLY A 59 -0.14 -10.95 7.85
CA GLY A 59 -0.69 -9.63 7.64
C GLY A 59 -2.13 -9.47 8.13
N ILE A 60 -2.67 -8.28 7.89
CA ILE A 60 -4.08 -7.92 8.10
C ILE A 60 -4.51 -7.00 6.96
N ILE A 61 -5.70 -7.25 6.45
CA ILE A 61 -6.32 -6.46 5.38
C ILE A 61 -7.65 -5.92 5.88
N MET A 62 -7.92 -4.66 5.57
CA MET A 62 -9.20 -4.02 5.76
C MET A 62 -9.58 -3.36 4.44
N SER A 63 -10.69 -3.78 3.84
CA SER A 63 -11.11 -3.32 2.51
C SER A 63 -12.61 -3.05 2.48
N GLY A 64 -13.00 -1.80 2.20
CA GLY A 64 -14.40 -1.41 2.12
C GLY A 64 -15.19 -2.03 0.96
N SER A 65 -14.51 -2.73 0.05
CA SER A 65 -15.13 -3.43 -1.09
C SER A 65 -15.09 -4.95 -0.99
N GLU A 66 -14.58 -5.51 0.11
CA GLU A 66 -14.31 -6.94 0.23
C GLU A 66 -15.60 -7.78 0.26
N ASP A 67 -16.65 -7.31 0.94
CA ASP A 67 -17.97 -7.95 1.01
C ASP A 67 -18.63 -8.13 -0.37
N SER A 68 -18.38 -7.19 -1.28
CA SER A 68 -18.97 -7.22 -2.63
C SER A 68 -18.16 -8.03 -3.63
N ASN A 69 -16.84 -8.14 -3.50
CA ASN A 69 -15.99 -8.77 -4.53
C ASN A 69 -15.12 -9.93 -4.04
N GLY A 70 -14.92 -10.06 -2.72
CA GLY A 70 -14.09 -11.11 -2.11
C GLY A 70 -12.66 -11.16 -2.68
N PHE A 71 -12.09 -10.01 -3.06
CA PHE A 71 -10.84 -9.96 -3.81
C PHE A 71 -9.67 -10.48 -3.00
N TYR A 72 -9.54 -10.01 -1.76
CA TYR A 72 -8.41 -10.36 -0.92
C TYR A 72 -8.55 -11.72 -0.25
N SER A 73 -9.76 -12.16 0.07
CA SER A 73 -10.03 -13.47 0.67
C SER A 73 -9.66 -14.65 -0.24
N LYS A 74 -9.51 -14.41 -1.56
CA LYS A 74 -9.02 -15.42 -2.51
C LYS A 74 -7.53 -15.74 -2.32
N MET A 75 -6.74 -14.76 -1.85
CA MET A 75 -5.28 -14.88 -1.74
C MET A 75 -4.77 -14.75 -0.30
N PHE A 76 -5.63 -14.41 0.64
CA PHE A 76 -5.27 -14.12 2.03
C PHE A 76 -6.19 -14.88 2.99
N PRO A 77 -5.73 -15.32 4.20
CA PRO A 77 -6.62 -15.99 5.15
C PRO A 77 -7.78 -15.10 5.56
N ALA A 78 -9.02 -15.52 5.30
CA ALA A 78 -10.23 -14.71 5.52
C ALA A 78 -10.39 -14.21 6.95
N SER A 79 -9.90 -14.94 7.97
CA SER A 79 -9.90 -14.48 9.37
C SER A 79 -9.05 -13.23 9.64
N PHE A 80 -8.27 -12.76 8.66
CA PHE A 80 -7.46 -11.55 8.72
C PHE A 80 -7.83 -10.54 7.63
N VAL A 81 -8.97 -10.75 6.96
CA VAL A 81 -9.56 -9.82 6.00
C VAL A 81 -10.86 -9.28 6.58
N PHE A 82 -11.00 -7.97 6.64
CA PHE A 82 -12.15 -7.28 7.22
C PHE A 82 -12.79 -6.38 6.18
N ASN A 83 -14.12 -6.32 6.16
CA ASN A 83 -14.90 -5.55 5.18
C ASN A 83 -14.89 -4.04 5.46
N GLU A 84 -14.44 -3.64 6.65
CA GLU A 84 -14.34 -2.24 7.05
C GLU A 84 -13.12 -1.98 7.93
N TYR A 85 -12.83 -0.71 8.20
CA TYR A 85 -11.80 -0.33 9.15
C TYR A 85 -12.17 -0.73 10.57
N ASN A 86 -11.40 -1.63 11.16
CA ASN A 86 -11.59 -2.08 12.54
C ASN A 86 -10.37 -1.73 13.40
N GLU A 87 -10.50 -0.65 14.19
CA GLU A 87 -9.42 -0.14 15.03
C GLU A 87 -8.98 -1.13 16.11
N GLU A 88 -9.91 -1.93 16.66
CA GLU A 88 -9.59 -2.91 17.71
C GLU A 88 -8.74 -4.05 17.16
N GLN A 89 -9.11 -4.58 16.00
CA GLN A 89 -8.32 -5.62 15.34
C GLN A 89 -6.93 -5.08 14.93
N LEU A 90 -6.86 -3.85 14.45
CA LEU A 90 -5.60 -3.19 14.15
C LEU A 90 -4.74 -3.02 15.41
N LYS A 91 -5.30 -2.62 16.54
CA LYS A 91 -4.59 -2.53 17.84
C LYS A 91 -4.06 -3.90 18.29
N LYS A 92 -4.87 -4.97 18.17
CA LYS A 92 -4.45 -6.34 18.47
C LYS A 92 -3.28 -6.77 17.58
N PHE A 93 -3.40 -6.49 16.27
CA PHE A 93 -2.35 -6.81 15.30
C PHE A 93 -1.05 -6.05 15.58
N VAL A 94 -1.10 -4.76 15.85
CA VAL A 94 0.08 -3.96 16.23
C VAL A 94 0.71 -4.46 17.53
N LYS A 95 -0.10 -4.89 18.51
CA LYS A 95 0.42 -5.51 19.75
C LYS A 95 1.17 -6.81 19.44
N ARG A 96 0.59 -7.68 18.61
CA ARG A 96 1.25 -8.89 18.11
C ARG A 96 2.56 -8.56 17.42
N GLN A 97 2.57 -7.54 16.56
CA GLN A 97 3.74 -7.17 15.77
C GLN A 97 4.91 -6.67 16.64
N LYS A 98 4.61 -5.88 17.68
CA LYS A 98 5.60 -5.47 18.68
C LYS A 98 6.24 -6.64 19.44
N LEU A 99 5.50 -7.72 19.61
CA LEU A 99 6.03 -8.96 20.22
C LEU A 99 6.85 -9.75 19.20
N ALA A 100 6.35 -9.87 17.96
CA ALA A 100 7.03 -10.59 16.89
C ALA A 100 8.40 -9.99 16.58
N SER A 101 8.50 -8.66 16.49
CA SER A 101 9.77 -7.95 16.24
C SER A 101 10.86 -8.22 17.30
N LYS A 102 10.47 -8.71 18.48
CA LYS A 102 11.41 -9.06 19.56
C LYS A 102 11.69 -10.57 19.69
N LYS A 103 10.82 -11.41 19.13
CA LYS A 103 10.81 -12.85 19.43
C LYS A 103 10.99 -13.75 18.21
N THR A 104 10.82 -13.25 16.99
CA THR A 104 10.89 -14.07 15.79
C THR A 104 12.05 -13.63 14.89
N LYS A 105 12.61 -14.60 14.13
CA LYS A 105 13.69 -14.30 13.18
C LYS A 105 13.19 -13.45 12.01
N ASN A 106 11.98 -13.72 11.53
CA ASN A 106 11.33 -12.91 10.51
C ASN A 106 10.03 -12.32 11.08
N PRO A 107 10.07 -11.10 11.59
CA PRO A 107 8.90 -10.45 12.18
C PRO A 107 8.01 -9.72 11.17
N TRP A 108 8.39 -9.67 9.89
CA TRP A 108 7.67 -8.85 8.91
C TRP A 108 6.18 -9.20 8.82
N ALA A 109 5.38 -8.15 8.60
CA ALA A 109 3.95 -8.29 8.37
C ALA A 109 3.46 -7.17 7.44
N VAL A 110 2.40 -7.45 6.68
CA VAL A 110 1.69 -6.42 5.90
C VAL A 110 0.47 -5.93 6.67
N VAL A 111 0.22 -4.63 6.59
CA VAL A 111 -1.04 -3.99 6.95
C VAL A 111 -1.55 -3.26 5.72
N LEU A 112 -2.70 -3.66 5.23
CA LEU A 112 -3.34 -3.06 4.07
C LEU A 112 -4.67 -2.43 4.46
N LEU A 113 -4.84 -1.15 4.12
CA LEU A 113 -6.13 -0.45 4.14
C LEU A 113 -6.50 -0.08 2.70
N ASP A 114 -7.55 -0.68 2.17
CA ASP A 114 -8.03 -0.44 0.81
C ASP A 114 -9.47 0.09 0.84
N ASP A 115 -9.66 1.28 0.27
CA ASP A 115 -10.97 1.96 0.22
C ASP A 115 -11.72 2.00 1.58
N CYS A 116 -10.99 2.13 2.69
CA CYS A 116 -11.52 2.23 4.06
C CYS A 116 -11.49 3.68 4.58
N THR A 117 -11.39 4.68 3.69
CA THR A 117 -11.11 6.07 4.08
C THR A 117 -12.35 6.98 4.03
N ASP A 118 -13.55 6.44 4.14
CA ASP A 118 -14.82 7.19 4.16
C ASP A 118 -14.84 8.30 5.22
N SER A 119 -14.00 8.15 6.23
CA SER A 119 -13.78 9.18 7.24
C SER A 119 -12.31 9.40 7.52
N ASN A 120 -11.81 10.61 7.24
CA ASN A 120 -10.46 11.06 7.65
C ASN A 120 -10.21 10.96 9.17
N LYS A 121 -11.26 10.70 9.97
CA LYS A 121 -11.17 10.54 11.42
C LYS A 121 -10.34 9.31 11.81
N ILE A 122 -10.29 8.26 10.99
CA ILE A 122 -9.50 7.06 11.27
C ILE A 122 -8.02 7.39 11.50
N PHE A 123 -7.48 8.37 10.75
CA PHE A 123 -6.09 8.80 10.88
C PHE A 123 -5.80 9.64 12.13
N ASN A 124 -6.83 10.01 12.90
CA ASN A 124 -6.68 10.67 14.21
C ASN A 124 -6.42 9.68 15.34
N SER A 125 -6.67 8.40 15.11
CA SER A 125 -6.50 7.38 16.13
C SER A 125 -5.03 7.24 16.56
N LYS A 126 -4.81 6.93 17.85
CA LYS A 126 -3.46 6.74 18.40
C LYS A 126 -2.71 5.59 17.73
N VAL A 127 -3.43 4.55 17.25
CA VAL A 127 -2.81 3.41 16.57
C VAL A 127 -2.29 3.82 15.20
N GLN A 128 -3.09 4.53 14.40
CA GLN A 128 -2.69 5.04 13.09
C GLN A 128 -1.49 5.98 13.20
N GLN A 129 -1.57 6.99 14.06
CA GLN A 129 -0.44 7.90 14.29
C GLN A 129 0.82 7.14 14.76
N GLY A 130 0.65 6.12 15.60
CA GLY A 130 1.75 5.27 16.04
C GLY A 130 2.39 4.49 14.90
N MET A 131 1.61 3.99 13.96
CA MET A 131 2.11 3.26 12.79
C MET A 131 2.93 4.17 11.87
N TYR A 132 2.46 5.37 11.57
CA TYR A 132 3.21 6.32 10.74
C TYR A 132 4.50 6.82 11.41
N LYS A 133 4.47 7.11 12.70
CA LYS A 133 5.63 7.66 13.43
C LYS A 133 6.64 6.60 13.86
N ARG A 134 6.18 5.39 14.22
CA ARG A 134 7.00 4.34 14.86
C ARG A 134 6.95 2.99 14.16
N GLY A 135 6.15 2.85 13.09
CA GLY A 135 5.93 1.57 12.39
C GLY A 135 7.20 0.96 11.81
N ARG A 136 8.22 1.78 11.51
CA ARG A 136 9.52 1.28 11.06
C ARG A 136 10.13 0.26 12.03
N HIS A 137 10.03 0.52 13.34
CA HIS A 137 10.55 -0.38 14.38
C HIS A 137 9.75 -1.68 14.53
N TRP A 138 8.62 -1.81 13.84
CA TRP A 138 7.75 -2.98 13.97
C TRP A 138 7.78 -3.89 12.73
N ASN A 139 8.68 -3.65 11.78
CA ASN A 139 8.84 -4.43 10.56
C ASN A 139 7.49 -4.64 9.85
N MET A 140 6.81 -3.54 9.54
CA MET A 140 5.54 -3.59 8.81
C MET A 140 5.67 -2.93 7.44
N LEU A 141 5.22 -3.64 6.41
CA LEU A 141 4.84 -3.03 5.14
C LEU A 141 3.41 -2.52 5.30
N TYR A 142 3.26 -1.20 5.40
CA TYR A 142 1.95 -0.56 5.52
C TYR A 142 1.54 0.00 4.17
N ILE A 143 0.47 -0.51 3.60
CA ILE A 143 -0.08 -0.09 2.31
C ILE A 143 -1.42 0.59 2.54
N LEU A 144 -1.57 1.79 2.01
CA LEU A 144 -2.79 2.57 2.05
C LEU A 144 -3.25 2.87 0.63
N SER A 145 -4.42 2.39 0.25
CA SER A 145 -5.07 2.69 -1.02
C SER A 145 -6.05 3.85 -0.84
N LEU A 146 -5.94 4.86 -1.69
CA LEU A 146 -6.71 6.09 -1.64
C LEU A 146 -7.36 6.38 -3.01
N GLN A 147 -8.53 6.99 -2.98
CA GLN A 147 -9.17 7.55 -4.19
C GLN A 147 -8.72 8.98 -4.45
N TYR A 148 -8.42 9.75 -3.40
CA TYR A 148 -8.00 11.14 -3.49
C TYR A 148 -6.70 11.41 -2.72
N ALA A 149 -5.87 12.27 -3.30
CA ALA A 149 -4.58 12.66 -2.71
C ALA A 149 -4.70 13.28 -1.29
N MET A 150 -5.84 13.92 -1.01
CA MET A 150 -6.08 14.69 0.21
C MET A 150 -6.75 13.91 1.34
N ASP A 151 -7.05 12.62 1.15
CA ASP A 151 -7.75 11.80 2.15
C ASP A 151 -6.93 11.58 3.44
N ILE A 152 -5.62 11.83 3.39
CA ILE A 152 -4.75 11.76 4.56
C ILE A 152 -4.14 13.11 4.93
N LYS A 153 -3.91 13.30 6.23
CA LYS A 153 -3.36 14.56 6.78
C LYS A 153 -1.91 14.81 6.34
N PRO A 154 -1.47 16.08 6.22
CA PRO A 154 -0.08 16.42 5.89
C PRO A 154 0.96 15.73 6.79
N SER A 155 0.70 15.67 8.10
CA SER A 155 1.60 15.01 9.07
C SER A 155 1.78 13.50 8.86
N ILE A 156 0.87 12.87 8.11
CA ILE A 156 0.96 11.46 7.71
C ILE A 156 1.70 11.37 6.37
N ARG A 157 1.34 12.21 5.40
CA ARG A 157 1.96 12.22 4.06
C ARG A 157 3.47 12.37 4.10
N THR A 158 3.98 13.24 4.96
CA THR A 158 5.44 13.43 5.15
C THR A 158 6.19 12.20 5.66
N ASN A 159 5.47 11.20 6.14
CA ASN A 159 6.04 9.93 6.62
C ASN A 159 5.86 8.77 5.64
N VAL A 160 5.37 9.01 4.43
CA VAL A 160 5.20 8.01 3.38
C VAL A 160 6.53 7.77 2.67
N ASP A 161 6.93 6.51 2.56
CA ASP A 161 8.22 6.11 1.99
C ASP A 161 8.15 5.94 0.45
N GLY A 162 6.96 5.60 -0.09
CA GLY A 162 6.75 5.48 -1.52
C GLY A 162 5.30 5.73 -1.93
N VAL A 163 5.08 6.26 -3.13
CA VAL A 163 3.73 6.58 -3.63
C VAL A 163 3.57 6.07 -5.06
N PHE A 164 2.57 5.23 -5.28
CA PHE A 164 2.08 4.87 -6.61
C PHE A 164 0.96 5.82 -7.01
N ILE A 165 1.15 6.53 -8.12
CA ILE A 165 0.18 7.47 -8.68
C ILE A 165 -0.34 6.88 -9.99
N LEU A 166 -1.65 6.56 -10.02
CA LEU A 166 -2.31 6.06 -11.19
C LEU A 166 -2.88 7.21 -12.04
N ARG A 167 -3.43 6.86 -13.20
CA ARG A 167 -3.97 7.82 -14.14
C ARG A 167 -5.00 8.76 -13.50
N GLU A 168 -4.77 10.08 -13.65
CA GLU A 168 -5.69 11.14 -13.21
C GLU A 168 -5.86 12.16 -14.35
N PRO A 169 -7.05 12.24 -14.99
CA PRO A 169 -7.30 13.16 -16.10
C PRO A 169 -7.63 14.60 -15.66
N ILE A 170 -8.04 14.80 -14.38
CA ILE A 170 -8.50 16.10 -13.90
C ILE A 170 -7.32 16.94 -13.43
N LEU A 171 -7.07 18.07 -14.07
CA LEU A 171 -5.92 18.93 -13.79
C LEU A 171 -5.86 19.42 -12.33
N LYS A 172 -7.01 19.74 -11.72
CA LYS A 172 -7.10 20.14 -10.30
C LYS A 172 -6.59 19.01 -9.37
N ASN A 173 -6.94 17.75 -9.69
CA ASN A 173 -6.48 16.61 -8.92
C ASN A 173 -5.00 16.32 -9.17
N ARG A 174 -4.51 16.49 -10.41
CA ARG A 174 -3.07 16.44 -10.71
C ARG A 174 -2.29 17.46 -9.89
N LYS A 175 -2.80 18.68 -9.75
CA LYS A 175 -2.17 19.71 -8.93
C LYS A 175 -2.08 19.28 -7.46
N ALA A 176 -3.13 18.69 -6.90
CA ALA A 176 -3.12 18.15 -5.54
C ALA A 176 -2.11 16.98 -5.39
N LEU A 177 -2.03 16.07 -6.38
CA LEU A 177 -1.03 14.99 -6.40
C LEU A 177 0.40 15.55 -6.44
N TYR A 178 0.66 16.51 -7.33
CA TYR A 178 1.95 17.17 -7.45
C TYR A 178 2.38 17.82 -6.14
N GLU A 179 1.54 18.71 -5.59
CA GLU A 179 1.86 19.47 -4.37
C GLU A 179 2.07 18.58 -3.13
N ASN A 180 1.39 17.42 -3.05
CA ASN A 180 1.41 16.59 -1.86
C ASN A 180 2.34 15.38 -1.93
N TYR A 181 2.71 14.91 -3.13
CA TYR A 181 3.50 13.69 -3.28
C TYR A 181 4.65 13.80 -4.29
N ALA A 182 4.56 14.71 -5.25
CA ALA A 182 5.47 14.75 -6.40
C ALA A 182 6.24 16.08 -6.56
N SER A 183 6.23 16.92 -5.53
CA SER A 183 6.89 18.26 -5.58
C SER A 183 8.40 18.19 -5.79
N ILE A 184 9.02 17.03 -5.57
CA ILE A 184 10.44 16.79 -5.89
C ILE A 184 10.74 17.01 -7.38
N ILE A 185 9.74 16.85 -8.28
CA ILE A 185 9.89 17.07 -9.72
C ILE A 185 10.19 18.56 -10.04
N GLY A 186 9.78 19.47 -9.16
CA GLY A 186 10.10 20.89 -9.23
C GLY A 186 9.26 21.71 -10.19
N ASP A 187 8.64 21.12 -11.21
CA ASP A 187 7.76 21.78 -12.18
C ASP A 187 6.47 20.98 -12.42
N PHE A 188 5.34 21.67 -12.37
CA PHE A 188 4.02 21.07 -12.55
C PHE A 188 3.75 20.63 -13.99
N ASN A 189 4.29 21.32 -14.99
CA ASN A 189 4.09 20.95 -16.38
C ASN A 189 4.85 19.65 -16.68
N ILE A 190 6.11 19.55 -16.20
CA ILE A 190 6.89 18.30 -16.30
C ILE A 190 6.15 17.16 -15.60
N PHE A 191 5.58 17.40 -14.42
CA PHE A 191 4.76 16.38 -13.76
C PHE A 191 3.57 15.94 -14.61
N CYS A 192 2.86 16.86 -15.26
CA CYS A 192 1.75 16.53 -16.14
C CYS A 192 2.19 15.70 -17.36
N GLU A 193 3.31 16.06 -17.99
CA GLU A 193 3.90 15.31 -19.10
C GLU A 193 4.29 13.89 -18.68
N LEU A 194 4.93 13.74 -17.52
CA LEU A 194 5.25 12.44 -16.95
C LEU A 194 3.99 11.63 -16.64
N MET A 195 2.95 12.25 -16.09
CA MET A 195 1.66 11.58 -15.85
C MET A 195 1.07 11.04 -17.15
N ASP A 196 1.08 11.82 -18.20
CA ASP A 196 0.53 11.41 -19.51
C ASP A 196 1.36 10.28 -20.14
N ALA A 197 2.69 10.33 -19.99
CA ALA A 197 3.58 9.31 -20.54
C ALA A 197 3.58 8.00 -19.72
N LEU A 198 3.59 8.09 -18.39
CA LEU A 198 3.84 6.93 -17.50
C LEU A 198 2.56 6.24 -16.98
N THR A 199 1.37 6.83 -17.20
CA THR A 199 0.12 6.23 -16.67
C THR A 199 -0.82 5.74 -17.77
N THR A 200 -0.27 5.30 -18.90
CA THR A 200 -0.97 4.59 -19.97
C THR A 200 -0.93 3.07 -19.73
N ASP A 201 -1.82 2.32 -20.34
CA ASP A 201 -1.83 0.85 -20.36
C ASP A 201 -1.70 0.18 -18.98
N TYR A 202 -2.40 0.73 -17.98
CA TYR A 202 -2.35 0.30 -16.57
C TYR A 202 -0.97 0.43 -15.91
N CYS A 203 -0.06 1.20 -16.51
CA CYS A 203 1.15 1.64 -15.84
C CYS A 203 0.82 2.72 -14.80
N CYS A 204 1.71 2.92 -13.86
CA CYS A 204 1.63 3.99 -12.87
C CYS A 204 2.98 4.66 -12.68
N MET A 205 2.97 5.90 -12.23
CA MET A 205 4.14 6.59 -11.74
C MET A 205 4.40 6.17 -10.29
N TYR A 206 5.64 5.89 -9.95
CA TYR A 206 6.07 5.64 -8.57
C TYR A 206 7.07 6.71 -8.13
N ILE A 207 6.85 7.25 -6.94
CA ILE A 207 7.76 8.22 -6.32
C ILE A 207 8.32 7.59 -5.05
N HIS A 208 9.66 7.47 -4.99
CA HIS A 208 10.38 6.88 -3.88
C HIS A 208 10.93 7.96 -2.94
N ASN A 209 10.20 8.23 -1.86
CA ASN A 209 10.55 9.28 -0.90
C ASN A 209 11.61 8.84 0.15
N ALA A 210 11.88 7.54 0.26
CA ALA A 210 12.84 7.02 1.24
C ALA A 210 14.30 7.14 0.76
N ILE A 211 14.52 7.41 -0.52
CA ILE A 211 15.87 7.58 -1.08
C ILE A 211 16.48 8.91 -0.59
N GLN A 212 17.76 8.88 -0.20
CA GLN A 212 18.49 10.08 0.21
C GLN A 212 19.13 10.80 -0.99
N LYS A 213 18.31 11.16 -1.97
CA LYS A 213 18.73 11.88 -3.18
C LYS A 213 17.76 13.02 -3.45
N ASN A 214 18.29 14.15 -3.94
CA ASN A 214 17.51 15.34 -4.23
C ASN A 214 17.20 15.49 -5.73
N ASN A 215 17.79 14.65 -6.59
CA ASN A 215 17.49 14.65 -8.00
C ASN A 215 16.24 13.79 -8.25
N TRP A 216 15.22 14.38 -8.82
CA TRP A 216 13.95 13.69 -9.06
C TRP A 216 14.08 12.49 -10.03
N HIS A 217 15.04 12.51 -10.98
CA HIS A 217 15.31 11.37 -11.86
C HIS A 217 15.72 10.09 -11.10
N ASP A 218 16.27 10.24 -9.91
CA ASP A 218 16.62 9.12 -9.04
C ASP A 218 15.45 8.63 -8.17
N CYS A 219 14.36 9.41 -8.11
CA CYS A 219 13.23 9.18 -7.21
C CYS A 219 11.94 8.80 -7.94
N VAL A 220 11.85 9.05 -9.25
CA VAL A 220 10.67 8.80 -10.07
C VAL A 220 10.90 7.58 -10.96
N PHE A 221 9.94 6.66 -10.93
CA PHE A 221 9.95 5.41 -11.68
C PHE A 221 8.58 5.21 -12.34
N PHE A 222 8.52 4.35 -13.35
CA PHE A 222 7.26 3.78 -13.79
C PHE A 222 7.12 2.34 -13.29
N TYR A 223 5.89 1.86 -13.18
CA TYR A 223 5.64 0.48 -12.79
C TYR A 223 4.39 -0.04 -13.50
N LYS A 224 4.47 -1.26 -13.99
CA LYS A 224 3.35 -2.03 -14.49
C LYS A 224 3.18 -3.28 -13.63
N ALA A 225 1.96 -3.49 -13.12
CA ALA A 225 1.71 -4.61 -12.22
C ALA A 225 1.79 -5.96 -12.96
N ASP A 226 2.53 -6.90 -12.39
CA ASP A 226 2.43 -8.30 -12.76
C ASP A 226 1.13 -8.89 -12.22
N ILE A 227 0.47 -9.72 -13.01
CA ILE A 227 -0.75 -10.42 -12.58
C ILE A 227 -0.34 -11.71 -11.87
N PRO A 228 -0.58 -11.84 -10.54
CA PRO A 228 -0.30 -13.07 -9.84
C PRO A 228 -1.12 -14.26 -10.38
N PRO A 229 -0.62 -15.50 -10.26
CA PRO A 229 -1.41 -16.68 -10.55
C PRO A 229 -2.71 -16.73 -9.73
N GLU A 230 -3.80 -17.26 -10.28
CA GLU A 230 -5.11 -17.32 -9.61
C GLU A 230 -5.09 -18.08 -8.28
N ASN A 231 -4.21 -19.07 -8.14
CA ASN A 231 -4.04 -19.86 -6.92
C ASN A 231 -3.01 -19.30 -5.94
N PHE A 232 -2.57 -18.05 -6.14
CA PHE A 232 -1.63 -17.40 -5.26
C PHE A 232 -2.17 -17.32 -3.82
N ARG A 233 -1.35 -17.69 -2.85
CA ARG A 233 -1.62 -17.57 -1.42
C ARG A 233 -0.52 -16.78 -0.73
N PHE A 234 -0.91 -15.73 -0.02
CA PHE A 234 0.01 -14.88 0.72
C PHE A 234 0.25 -15.39 2.14
N GLY A 235 1.48 -15.24 2.62
CA GLY A 235 1.86 -15.57 3.99
C GLY A 235 2.40 -16.99 4.17
N CYS A 236 2.91 -17.27 5.35
CA CYS A 236 3.53 -18.55 5.66
C CYS A 236 2.48 -19.65 5.97
N ARG A 237 2.96 -20.91 6.01
CA ARG A 237 2.12 -22.06 6.30
C ARG A 237 1.43 -21.98 7.67
N GLU A 238 2.13 -21.48 8.69
CA GLU A 238 1.62 -21.33 10.04
C GLU A 238 0.49 -20.29 10.11
N PHE A 239 0.54 -19.26 9.26
CA PHE A 239 -0.52 -18.25 9.15
C PHE A 239 -1.82 -18.87 8.63
N TRP A 240 -1.74 -19.69 7.59
CA TRP A 240 -2.88 -20.45 7.04
C TRP A 240 -3.37 -21.51 7.99
N LYS A 241 -2.47 -22.24 8.68
CA LYS A 241 -2.83 -23.22 9.70
C LYS A 241 -3.64 -22.59 10.82
N HIS A 242 -3.19 -21.42 11.32
CA HIS A 242 -3.92 -20.67 12.35
C HIS A 242 -5.33 -20.28 11.88
N HIS A 243 -5.50 -19.89 10.60
CA HIS A 243 -6.80 -19.62 10.04
C HIS A 243 -7.69 -20.86 10.02
N HIS A 244 -7.21 -21.97 9.45
CA HIS A 244 -8.00 -23.20 9.33
C HIS A 244 -8.43 -23.80 10.69
N GLU A 245 -7.64 -23.63 11.74
CA GLU A 245 -7.96 -24.13 13.07
C GLU A 245 -8.98 -23.28 13.84
N ARG A 246 -9.20 -22.03 13.45
CA ARG A 246 -9.96 -21.05 14.26
C ARG A 246 -11.01 -20.27 13.48
N PHE A 247 -11.07 -20.42 12.18
CA PHE A 247 -12.04 -19.73 11.35
C PHE A 247 -13.39 -20.43 11.40
N ASP A 248 -14.39 -19.71 11.88
CA ASP A 248 -15.79 -20.14 11.85
C ASP A 248 -16.53 -19.32 10.78
N PRO A 249 -16.95 -19.94 9.65
CA PRO A 249 -17.69 -19.24 8.60
C PRO A 249 -19.03 -18.64 9.09
N ALA A 250 -19.65 -19.22 10.09
CA ALA A 250 -20.91 -18.73 10.65
C ALA A 250 -20.75 -17.38 11.37
N HIS A 251 -19.54 -17.06 11.83
CA HIS A 251 -19.25 -15.77 12.49
C HIS A 251 -19.10 -14.61 11.51
N VAL A 252 -18.87 -14.88 10.23
CA VAL A 252 -18.71 -13.84 9.19
C VAL A 252 -20.05 -13.33 8.69
N ASN A 253 -21.11 -14.14 8.80
CA ASN A 253 -22.45 -13.82 8.30
C ASN A 253 -23.36 -13.11 9.30
N ASN A 254 -22.89 -12.79 10.51
CA ASN A 254 -23.71 -12.12 11.54
C ASN A 254 -23.60 -10.59 11.53
N PHE A 255 -23.14 -9.98 10.45
CA PHE A 255 -23.12 -8.52 10.28
C PHE A 255 -24.22 -7.97 9.37
N ASP A 256 -25.22 -8.80 9.02
CA ASP A 256 -26.38 -8.38 8.22
C ASP A 256 -27.53 -7.77 9.06
N ASP A 257 -27.30 -7.36 10.29
CA ASP A 257 -28.26 -6.59 11.06
C ASP A 257 -28.01 -5.08 10.88
N PHE A 258 -28.29 -4.56 9.69
CA PHE A 258 -28.73 -3.19 9.52
C PHE A 258 -30.27 -3.17 9.63
N ASP A 259 -30.74 -3.24 10.85
CA ASP A 259 -32.09 -2.82 11.13
C ASP A 259 -32.18 -1.29 11.16
N ASP A 260 -33.13 -0.75 10.37
CA ASP A 260 -33.75 0.55 10.11
C ASP A 260 -33.33 1.78 10.92
#